data_4400ca50664e4e7460c9d831b8efef44
#
_entry.id   4400ca50664e4e7460c9d831b8efef44
#
_cell.length_a   1.000
_cell.length_b   1.000
_cell.length_c   1.000
_cell.angle_alpha   90.00
_cell.angle_beta   90.00
_cell.angle_gamma   90.00
#
_symmetry.space_group_name_H-M   'P 1'
#
loop_
_entity.id
_entity.type
_entity.pdbx_description
1 polymer ?
#
loop_
_entity_poly.entity_id
_entity_poly.type
_entity_poly.pdbx_seq_one_letter_code
_entity_poly.pdbx_strand_id
1 'polypeptide(L)'
;MKRKWNMLLVAGLLLCAARGFSQDTNFFVFLCFGQSNMEGFPGIEASDQGPVNDRFKVLAAVDFPKQGRVEGNWYPAVPPLCRPSTGLCPADYFGRTLVSNLPPNIKVGVVNVSVGGCKIELFEKDRYQAYAATAPSWMTNIIRSYGSNPYQRLVDLARRAQRDGVIKGILLHQGESNTNDKEWPGKVKGVYDNLLHDLNLKAEEVPLIAGEVVNADQQGACGSMNRIIDDLPKTIPTAHVVSSAGCACRPDHLHFTAAGYRELGRRYAETMLPLLSRPLPGAK
;
A
#
# COMPACT_ATOMS: atom_id res chain seq x y z
N MET A 1 7.13 51.48 63.42
CA MET A 1 6.60 50.15 63.18
C MET A 1 6.38 49.99 61.67
N LYS A 2 7.25 49.25 60.97
CA LYS A 2 7.13 48.98 59.50
C LYS A 2 6.73 47.54 59.30
N ARG A 3 5.52 47.29 58.79
CA ARG A 3 4.94 45.97 58.51
C ARG A 3 5.46 45.49 57.15
N LYS A 4 6.30 44.42 57.13
CA LYS A 4 6.74 43.74 55.90
C LYS A 4 5.63 42.78 55.44
N TRP A 5 5.15 42.98 54.22
CA TRP A 5 4.28 42.02 53.54
C TRP A 5 5.15 41.03 52.79
N ASN A 6 5.08 39.78 53.17
CA ASN A 6 5.64 38.67 52.40
C ASN A 6 4.61 38.28 51.33
N MET A 7 4.97 38.52 50.06
CA MET A 7 4.24 37.97 48.90
C MET A 7 4.77 36.56 48.65
N LEU A 8 3.95 35.54 48.92
CA LEU A 8 4.18 34.16 48.44
C LEU A 8 3.77 34.10 46.97
N LEU A 9 4.73 33.94 46.08
CA LEU A 9 4.51 33.57 44.67
C LEU A 9 4.26 32.05 44.62
N VAL A 10 3.01 31.66 44.40
CA VAL A 10 2.63 30.26 44.08
C VAL A 10 2.81 30.09 42.56
N ALA A 11 3.95 29.49 42.16
CA ALA A 11 4.18 29.08 40.80
C ALA A 11 3.39 27.79 40.52
N GLY A 12 2.23 27.94 39.90
CA GLY A 12 1.45 26.83 39.39
C GLY A 12 2.13 26.20 38.18
N LEU A 13 2.78 25.04 38.33
CA LEU A 13 3.19 24.19 37.23
C LEU A 13 1.93 23.61 36.55
N LEU A 14 1.54 24.18 35.42
CA LEU A 14 0.63 23.55 34.47
C LEU A 14 1.38 22.40 33.78
N LEU A 15 1.24 21.17 34.31
CA LEU A 15 1.58 19.95 33.57
C LEU A 15 0.56 19.80 32.43
N CYS A 16 0.88 20.31 31.24
CA CYS A 16 0.27 19.87 30.01
C CYS A 16 0.59 18.40 29.80
N ALA A 17 -0.27 17.49 30.25
CA ALA A 17 -0.23 16.10 29.84
C ALA A 17 -0.48 16.05 28.33
N ALA A 18 0.59 16.09 27.54
CA ALA A 18 0.54 15.69 26.14
C ALA A 18 0.04 14.25 26.14
N ARG A 19 -1.24 14.05 25.77
CA ARG A 19 -1.75 12.72 25.43
C ARG A 19 -0.97 12.28 24.20
N GLY A 20 0.16 11.62 24.41
CA GLY A 20 0.83 10.87 23.37
C GLY A 20 -0.17 9.83 22.87
N PHE A 21 -0.68 9.99 21.64
CA PHE A 21 -1.38 8.91 20.97
C PHE A 21 -0.37 7.78 20.82
N SER A 22 -0.47 6.77 21.67
CA SER A 22 0.34 5.56 21.55
C SER A 22 -0.11 4.85 20.29
N GLN A 23 0.82 4.58 19.39
CA GLN A 23 0.63 3.74 18.21
C GLN A 23 -0.01 2.40 18.64
N ASP A 24 -1.11 2.01 18.01
CA ASP A 24 -1.78 0.73 18.26
C ASP A 24 -0.96 -0.39 17.58
N THR A 25 -0.22 -1.15 18.37
CA THR A 25 0.60 -2.27 17.87
C THR A 25 -0.22 -3.43 17.30
N ASN A 26 -1.53 -3.46 17.55
CA ASN A 26 -2.47 -4.41 16.97
C ASN A 26 -3.13 -3.89 15.69
N PHE A 27 -2.77 -2.72 15.22
CA PHE A 27 -3.23 -2.19 13.94
C PHE A 27 -2.12 -2.34 12.89
N PHE A 28 -2.20 -3.38 12.09
CA PHE A 28 -1.23 -3.70 11.04
C PHE A 28 -1.57 -2.93 9.77
N VAL A 29 -0.64 -2.12 9.30
CA VAL A 29 -0.80 -1.29 8.10
C VAL A 29 0.06 -1.84 6.97
N PHE A 30 -0.49 -1.86 5.76
CA PHE A 30 0.18 -2.29 4.55
C PHE A 30 0.13 -1.18 3.50
N LEU A 31 1.29 -0.87 2.91
CA LEU A 31 1.40 0.09 1.83
C LEU A 31 1.23 -0.65 0.51
N CYS A 32 0.40 -0.11 -0.38
CA CYS A 32 0.15 -0.69 -1.69
C CYS A 32 0.51 0.34 -2.76
N PHE A 33 1.30 -0.03 -3.74
CA PHE A 33 1.63 0.83 -4.86
C PHE A 33 1.84 0.04 -6.15
N GLY A 34 1.73 0.70 -7.28
CA GLY A 34 1.90 0.06 -8.58
C GLY A 34 1.13 0.75 -9.70
N GLN A 35 0.69 -0.04 -10.65
CA GLN A 35 -0.08 0.47 -11.79
C GLN A 35 -1.54 -0.06 -11.79
N SER A 36 -2.18 -0.16 -12.96
CA SER A 36 -3.62 -0.45 -13.08
C SER A 36 -4.07 -1.70 -12.32
N ASN A 37 -3.26 -2.75 -12.28
CA ASN A 37 -3.61 -3.97 -11.55
C ASN A 37 -3.50 -3.82 -10.01
N MET A 38 -2.82 -2.80 -9.47
CA MET A 38 -2.91 -2.43 -8.05
C MET A 38 -3.93 -1.31 -7.82
N GLU A 39 -4.11 -0.44 -8.79
CA GLU A 39 -5.11 0.63 -8.76
C GLU A 39 -6.54 0.11 -8.69
N GLY A 40 -6.82 -0.95 -9.45
CA GLY A 40 -8.14 -1.57 -9.60
C GLY A 40 -8.82 -1.19 -10.92
N PHE A 41 -8.83 -2.13 -11.86
CA PHE A 41 -9.35 -1.90 -13.21
C PHE A 41 -10.74 -2.53 -13.46
N PRO A 42 -11.09 -3.73 -12.96
CA PRO A 42 -12.39 -4.34 -13.22
C PRO A 42 -13.50 -3.67 -12.43
N GLY A 43 -14.75 -3.89 -12.87
CA GLY A 43 -15.92 -3.51 -12.09
C GLY A 43 -15.95 -4.16 -10.71
N ILE A 44 -16.59 -3.47 -9.77
CA ILE A 44 -16.86 -3.98 -8.43
C ILE A 44 -18.20 -4.72 -8.50
N GLU A 45 -18.22 -5.99 -8.13
CA GLU A 45 -19.43 -6.82 -8.13
C GLU A 45 -20.19 -6.71 -6.80
N ALA A 46 -21.45 -7.13 -6.77
CA ALA A 46 -22.29 -7.08 -5.57
C ALA A 46 -21.66 -7.82 -4.37
N SER A 47 -20.97 -8.94 -4.63
CA SER A 47 -20.26 -9.71 -3.62
C SER A 47 -19.09 -8.94 -2.97
N ASP A 48 -18.51 -7.96 -3.68
CA ASP A 48 -17.41 -7.14 -3.19
C ASP A 48 -17.91 -5.96 -2.32
N GLN A 49 -19.14 -5.52 -2.55
CA GLN A 49 -19.80 -4.42 -1.85
C GLN A 49 -20.46 -4.85 -0.54
N GLY A 50 -20.52 -6.16 -0.27
CA GLY A 50 -21.08 -6.73 0.96
C GLY A 50 -20.37 -6.24 2.23
N PRO A 51 -20.85 -6.66 3.41
CA PRO A 51 -20.29 -6.23 4.67
C PRO A 51 -18.78 -6.49 4.73
N VAL A 52 -18.01 -5.44 4.99
CA VAL A 52 -16.58 -5.54 5.24
C VAL A 52 -16.38 -5.67 6.75
N ASN A 53 -15.54 -6.60 7.17
CA ASN A 53 -15.21 -6.75 8.58
C ASN A 53 -14.70 -5.41 9.15
N ASP A 54 -15.23 -4.99 10.30
CA ASP A 54 -14.89 -3.71 10.93
C ASP A 54 -13.42 -3.53 11.27
N ARG A 55 -12.68 -4.62 11.34
CA ARG A 55 -11.22 -4.61 11.54
C ARG A 55 -10.43 -4.29 10.27
N PHE A 56 -11.07 -4.32 9.07
CA PHE A 56 -10.40 -4.00 7.82
C PHE A 56 -10.70 -2.56 7.41
N LYS A 57 -9.64 -1.75 7.32
CA LYS A 57 -9.71 -0.31 7.05
C LYS A 57 -8.90 0.10 5.81
N VAL A 58 -9.30 1.19 5.20
CA VAL A 58 -8.54 1.88 4.14
C VAL A 58 -8.27 3.31 4.58
N LEU A 59 -7.04 3.77 4.41
CA LEU A 59 -6.70 5.19 4.51
C LEU A 59 -6.96 5.83 3.14
N ALA A 60 -7.86 6.79 3.07
CA ALA A 60 -8.19 7.45 1.81
C ALA A 60 -6.96 8.20 1.26
N ALA A 61 -6.49 7.82 0.07
CA ALA A 61 -5.32 8.43 -0.57
C ALA A 61 -5.64 9.75 -1.27
N VAL A 62 -6.91 10.00 -1.53
CA VAL A 62 -7.52 11.22 -2.08
C VAL A 62 -8.93 11.35 -1.53
N ASP A 63 -9.59 12.46 -1.78
CA ASP A 63 -11.01 12.63 -1.46
C ASP A 63 -11.91 11.74 -2.33
N PHE A 64 -12.97 11.17 -1.71
CA PHE A 64 -14.03 10.41 -2.38
C PHE A 64 -15.39 11.09 -2.10
N PRO A 65 -15.74 12.18 -2.78
CA PRO A 65 -16.90 13.00 -2.42
C PRO A 65 -18.22 12.22 -2.37
N LYS A 66 -18.43 11.29 -3.33
CA LYS A 66 -19.64 10.47 -3.38
C LYS A 66 -19.78 9.45 -2.25
N GLN A 67 -18.66 9.08 -1.61
CA GLN A 67 -18.61 8.13 -0.50
C GLN A 67 -18.32 8.81 0.85
N GLY A 68 -18.22 10.14 0.87
CA GLY A 68 -17.92 10.91 2.08
C GLY A 68 -16.53 10.64 2.66
N ARG A 69 -15.58 10.15 1.87
CA ARG A 69 -14.20 9.92 2.33
C ARG A 69 -13.35 11.16 2.08
N VAL A 70 -12.61 11.56 3.11
CA VAL A 70 -11.64 12.66 3.07
C VAL A 70 -10.24 12.08 3.14
N GLU A 71 -9.34 12.59 2.33
CA GLU A 71 -7.92 12.22 2.31
C GLU A 71 -7.32 12.17 3.72
N GLY A 72 -6.49 11.16 3.97
CA GLY A 72 -5.78 10.99 5.24
C GLY A 72 -6.62 10.48 6.41
N ASN A 73 -7.88 10.10 6.19
CA ASN A 73 -8.75 9.49 7.19
C ASN A 73 -9.02 8.01 6.92
N TRP A 74 -9.21 7.24 8.00
CA TRP A 74 -9.52 5.83 7.95
C TRP A 74 -11.03 5.59 7.77
N TYR A 75 -11.36 4.63 6.90
CA TYR A 75 -12.73 4.18 6.63
C TYR A 75 -12.82 2.66 6.59
N PRO A 76 -14.01 2.05 6.75
CA PRO A 76 -14.21 0.65 6.35
C PRO A 76 -13.73 0.43 4.92
N ALA A 77 -12.99 -0.65 4.68
CA ALA A 77 -12.34 -0.91 3.39
C ALA A 77 -13.34 -1.43 2.33
N VAL A 78 -14.43 -0.71 2.10
CA VAL A 78 -15.36 -0.97 1.01
C VAL A 78 -14.74 -0.46 -0.29
N PRO A 79 -14.64 -1.29 -1.36
CA PRO A 79 -14.04 -0.85 -2.62
C PRO A 79 -14.82 0.31 -3.28
N PRO A 80 -14.16 1.13 -4.10
CA PRO A 80 -12.75 1.06 -4.49
C PRO A 80 -11.82 1.55 -3.36
N LEU A 81 -10.59 1.00 -3.32
CA LEU A 81 -9.63 1.30 -2.26
C LEU A 81 -8.54 2.30 -2.67
N CYS A 82 -8.41 2.59 -3.96
CA CYS A 82 -7.36 3.48 -4.48
C CYS A 82 -7.86 4.91 -4.74
N ARG A 83 -8.80 5.07 -5.68
CA ARG A 83 -9.41 6.37 -6.08
C ARG A 83 -10.88 6.19 -6.44
N PRO A 84 -11.71 7.25 -6.45
CA PRO A 84 -13.16 7.16 -6.68
C PRO A 84 -13.57 6.45 -7.99
N SER A 85 -12.75 6.56 -9.05
CA SER A 85 -13.03 6.02 -10.38
C SER A 85 -12.33 4.69 -10.67
N THR A 86 -11.76 4.04 -9.64
CA THR A 86 -11.09 2.73 -9.79
C THR A 86 -12.04 1.57 -9.49
N GLY A 87 -11.58 0.35 -9.74
CA GLY A 87 -12.34 -0.86 -9.51
C GLY A 87 -11.87 -1.67 -8.31
N LEU A 88 -12.14 -2.97 -8.36
CA LEU A 88 -11.61 -3.94 -7.41
C LEU A 88 -10.10 -4.09 -7.61
N CYS A 89 -9.34 -4.26 -6.55
CA CYS A 89 -7.90 -4.46 -6.59
C CYS A 89 -7.45 -5.58 -5.63
N PRO A 90 -6.23 -6.13 -5.78
CA PRO A 90 -5.76 -7.21 -4.91
C PRO A 90 -5.75 -6.85 -3.42
N ALA A 91 -5.52 -5.57 -3.07
CA ALA A 91 -5.50 -5.11 -1.69
C ALA A 91 -6.83 -5.35 -0.94
N ASP A 92 -7.97 -5.43 -1.66
CA ASP A 92 -9.27 -5.71 -1.06
C ASP A 92 -9.30 -7.12 -0.44
N TYR A 93 -9.09 -8.14 -1.27
CA TYR A 93 -9.11 -9.53 -0.78
C TYR A 93 -7.86 -9.91 0.01
N PHE A 94 -6.76 -9.19 -0.14
CA PHE A 94 -5.65 -9.27 0.80
C PHE A 94 -6.09 -8.92 2.23
N GLY A 95 -6.70 -7.77 2.44
CA GLY A 95 -7.14 -7.34 3.76
C GLY A 95 -8.27 -8.20 4.32
N ARG A 96 -9.26 -8.57 3.49
CA ARG A 96 -10.34 -9.50 3.89
C ARG A 96 -9.79 -10.85 4.35
N THR A 97 -8.82 -11.41 3.63
CA THR A 97 -8.18 -12.68 3.99
C THR A 97 -7.35 -12.56 5.26
N LEU A 98 -6.58 -11.46 5.42
CA LEU A 98 -5.82 -11.24 6.65
C LEU A 98 -6.71 -11.18 7.89
N VAL A 99 -7.78 -10.38 7.88
CA VAL A 99 -8.66 -10.26 9.07
C VAL A 99 -9.41 -11.55 9.38
N SER A 100 -9.59 -12.43 8.41
CA SER A 100 -10.22 -13.74 8.61
C SER A 100 -9.26 -14.75 9.25
N ASN A 101 -7.94 -14.55 9.14
CA ASN A 101 -6.91 -15.49 9.60
C ASN A 101 -6.08 -14.95 10.77
N LEU A 102 -6.14 -13.66 11.07
CA LEU A 102 -5.43 -13.04 12.19
C LEU A 102 -6.30 -13.04 13.45
N PRO A 103 -5.67 -13.04 14.65
CA PRO A 103 -6.38 -12.93 15.93
C PRO A 103 -7.40 -11.80 15.94
N PRO A 104 -8.51 -11.92 16.69
CA PRO A 104 -9.63 -10.98 16.65
C PRO A 104 -9.29 -9.57 17.14
N ASN A 105 -8.22 -9.40 17.91
CA ASN A 105 -7.72 -8.10 18.34
C ASN A 105 -6.88 -7.38 17.28
N ILE A 106 -6.47 -8.05 16.19
CA ILE A 106 -5.67 -7.44 15.14
C ILE A 106 -6.58 -6.74 14.13
N LYS A 107 -6.33 -5.45 13.89
CA LYS A 107 -6.89 -4.66 12.79
C LYS A 107 -5.91 -4.64 11.62
N VAL A 108 -6.46 -4.52 10.42
CA VAL A 108 -5.69 -4.43 9.16
C VAL A 108 -6.07 -3.14 8.46
N GLY A 109 -5.08 -2.37 8.04
CA GLY A 109 -5.24 -1.16 7.24
C GLY A 109 -4.44 -1.24 5.95
N VAL A 110 -5.00 -0.69 4.87
CA VAL A 110 -4.28 -0.53 3.60
C VAL A 110 -4.22 0.93 3.19
N VAL A 111 -3.11 1.31 2.57
CA VAL A 111 -2.88 2.61 1.95
C VAL A 111 -2.51 2.34 0.50
N ASN A 112 -3.36 2.70 -0.46
CA ASN A 112 -3.12 2.40 -1.87
C ASN A 112 -2.89 3.67 -2.69
N VAL A 113 -1.66 3.85 -3.18
CA VAL A 113 -1.28 4.92 -4.11
C VAL A 113 -0.75 4.28 -5.39
N SER A 114 -1.61 4.16 -6.39
CA SER A 114 -1.29 3.51 -7.66
C SER A 114 -1.74 4.37 -8.84
N VAL A 115 -1.01 4.26 -9.96
CA VAL A 115 -1.27 5.05 -11.18
C VAL A 115 -1.33 4.12 -12.39
N GLY A 116 -2.51 3.97 -12.98
CA GLY A 116 -2.72 3.13 -14.15
C GLY A 116 -1.72 3.45 -15.27
N GLY A 117 -1.17 2.41 -15.92
CA GLY A 117 -0.25 2.52 -17.04
C GLY A 117 1.13 3.09 -16.72
N CYS A 118 1.45 3.41 -15.48
CA CYS A 118 2.75 3.99 -15.17
C CYS A 118 3.89 2.96 -15.19
N LYS A 119 5.08 3.42 -15.53
CA LYS A 119 6.33 2.71 -15.24
C LYS A 119 6.74 2.92 -13.80
N ILE A 120 7.64 2.05 -13.30
CA ILE A 120 8.19 2.15 -11.92
C ILE A 120 8.91 3.49 -11.69
N GLU A 121 9.45 4.09 -12.74
CA GLU A 121 10.13 5.40 -12.74
C GLU A 121 9.29 6.53 -12.16
N LEU A 122 7.96 6.41 -12.18
CA LEU A 122 7.06 7.39 -11.54
C LEU A 122 7.21 7.41 -10.01
N PHE A 123 7.71 6.33 -9.42
CA PHE A 123 7.96 6.22 -7.97
C PHE A 123 9.43 6.42 -7.59
N GLU A 124 10.35 6.59 -8.55
CA GLU A 124 11.75 6.90 -8.28
C GLU A 124 11.92 8.40 -7.97
N LYS A 125 12.55 8.74 -6.83
CA LYS A 125 12.73 10.13 -6.38
C LYS A 125 13.39 11.04 -7.40
N ASP A 126 14.36 10.52 -8.14
CA ASP A 126 15.17 11.30 -9.06
C ASP A 126 14.62 11.32 -10.49
N ARG A 127 13.65 10.45 -10.80
CA ARG A 127 13.16 10.25 -12.17
C ARG A 127 11.69 10.62 -12.37
N TYR A 128 10.89 10.68 -11.29
CA TYR A 128 9.44 10.87 -11.40
C TYR A 128 9.05 12.16 -12.15
N GLN A 129 9.81 13.26 -11.97
CA GLN A 129 9.50 14.55 -12.62
C GLN A 129 9.67 14.46 -14.13
N ALA A 130 10.80 13.91 -14.59
CA ALA A 130 11.06 13.72 -16.01
C ALA A 130 10.04 12.75 -16.64
N TYR A 131 9.69 11.68 -15.93
CA TYR A 131 8.66 10.74 -16.35
C TYR A 131 7.28 11.41 -16.45
N ALA A 132 6.86 12.13 -15.40
CA ALA A 132 5.57 12.81 -15.36
C ALA A 132 5.42 13.89 -16.43
N ALA A 133 6.52 14.57 -16.80
CA ALA A 133 6.53 15.58 -17.84
C ALA A 133 6.20 15.02 -19.24
N THR A 134 6.47 13.72 -19.47
CA THR A 134 6.18 13.03 -20.74
C THR A 134 4.91 12.16 -20.67
N ALA A 135 4.24 12.13 -19.53
CA ALA A 135 3.04 11.33 -19.34
C ALA A 135 1.85 11.86 -20.17
N PRO A 136 1.00 10.98 -20.71
CA PRO A 136 -0.20 11.41 -21.41
C PRO A 136 -1.16 12.14 -20.48
N SER A 137 -2.02 12.99 -21.02
CA SER A 137 -2.90 13.88 -20.23
C SER A 137 -3.76 13.15 -19.20
N TRP A 138 -4.28 11.98 -19.55
CA TRP A 138 -5.09 11.18 -18.63
C TRP A 138 -4.27 10.70 -17.41
N MET A 139 -3.01 10.30 -17.60
CA MET A 139 -2.12 9.90 -16.53
C MET A 139 -1.69 11.11 -15.69
N THR A 140 -1.42 12.25 -16.36
CA THR A 140 -1.08 13.50 -15.67
C THR A 140 -2.18 13.93 -14.70
N ASN A 141 -3.46 13.74 -15.06
CA ASN A 141 -4.59 14.03 -14.15
C ASN A 141 -4.58 13.14 -12.92
N ILE A 142 -4.24 11.85 -13.08
CA ILE A 142 -4.07 10.93 -11.94
C ILE A 142 -2.90 11.37 -11.05
N ILE A 143 -1.75 11.68 -11.66
CA ILE A 143 -0.56 12.14 -10.93
C ILE A 143 -0.87 13.41 -10.13
N ARG A 144 -1.63 14.36 -10.72
CA ARG A 144 -2.06 15.59 -10.02
C ARG A 144 -2.93 15.30 -8.80
N SER A 145 -3.81 14.30 -8.86
CA SER A 145 -4.63 13.94 -7.70
C SER A 145 -3.81 13.48 -6.50
N TYR A 146 -2.57 13.08 -6.73
CA TYR A 146 -1.59 12.73 -5.70
C TYR A 146 -0.59 13.87 -5.39
N GLY A 147 -0.97 15.13 -5.64
CA GLY A 147 -0.10 16.27 -5.40
C GLY A 147 1.09 16.33 -6.37
N SER A 148 0.95 15.76 -7.56
CA SER A 148 1.97 15.67 -8.62
C SER A 148 3.21 14.81 -8.28
N ASN A 149 3.18 14.11 -7.14
CA ASN A 149 4.23 13.18 -6.72
C ASN A 149 3.64 11.96 -5.99
N PRO A 150 3.29 10.87 -6.70
CA PRO A 150 2.71 9.67 -6.09
C PRO A 150 3.61 9.03 -5.02
N TYR A 151 4.93 9.04 -5.20
CA TYR A 151 5.85 8.55 -4.18
C TYR A 151 5.72 9.36 -2.87
N GLN A 152 5.79 10.69 -2.95
CA GLN A 152 5.66 11.54 -1.77
C GLN A 152 4.28 11.39 -1.12
N ARG A 153 3.21 11.27 -1.94
CA ARG A 153 1.86 10.97 -1.43
C ARG A 153 1.83 9.69 -0.61
N LEU A 154 2.47 8.62 -1.10
CA LEU A 154 2.56 7.36 -0.37
C LEU A 154 3.30 7.52 0.96
N VAL A 155 4.43 8.25 0.96
CA VAL A 155 5.21 8.53 2.17
C VAL A 155 4.41 9.35 3.19
N ASP A 156 3.71 10.40 2.76
CA ASP A 156 2.95 11.27 3.66
C ASP A 156 1.78 10.52 4.31
N LEU A 157 1.06 9.70 3.54
CA LEU A 157 -0.01 8.84 4.05
C LEU A 157 0.53 7.73 4.96
N ALA A 158 1.70 7.15 4.63
CA ALA A 158 2.36 6.17 5.48
C ALA A 158 2.75 6.77 6.84
N ARG A 159 3.32 7.97 6.86
CA ARG A 159 3.61 8.72 8.11
C ARG A 159 2.35 9.02 8.89
N ARG A 160 1.25 9.35 8.19
CA ARG A 160 -0.06 9.53 8.83
C ARG A 160 -0.53 8.21 9.46
N ALA A 161 -0.40 7.10 8.75
CA ALA A 161 -0.80 5.79 9.23
C ALA A 161 0.06 5.28 10.40
N GLN A 162 1.37 5.60 10.43
CA GLN A 162 2.27 5.25 11.53
C GLN A 162 1.88 5.89 12.87
N ARG A 163 1.09 6.95 12.88
CA ARG A 163 0.56 7.53 14.13
C ARG A 163 -0.51 6.64 14.77
N ASP A 164 -1.20 5.84 13.96
CA ASP A 164 -2.34 5.03 14.40
C ASP A 164 -1.99 3.53 14.50
N GLY A 165 -1.09 3.02 13.63
CA GLY A 165 -0.76 1.61 13.53
C GLY A 165 0.68 1.37 13.07
N VAL A 166 1.07 0.10 12.96
CA VAL A 166 2.42 -0.35 12.60
C VAL A 166 2.44 -0.82 11.15
N ILE A 167 3.34 -0.27 10.32
CA ILE A 167 3.55 -0.75 8.95
C ILE A 167 4.21 -2.14 9.03
N LYS A 168 3.57 -3.14 8.39
CA LYS A 168 3.95 -4.56 8.45
C LYS A 168 4.31 -5.16 7.10
N GLY A 169 4.17 -4.41 6.02
CA GLY A 169 4.54 -4.89 4.69
C GLY A 169 4.19 -3.90 3.60
N ILE A 170 4.76 -4.14 2.44
CA ILE A 170 4.55 -3.36 1.22
C ILE A 170 4.10 -4.31 0.11
N LEU A 171 3.02 -3.97 -0.58
CA LEU A 171 2.47 -4.69 -1.72
C LEU A 171 2.76 -3.92 -3.00
N LEU A 172 3.39 -4.58 -3.95
CA LEU A 172 3.67 -4.04 -5.28
C LEU A 172 2.95 -4.87 -6.33
N HIS A 173 2.22 -4.19 -7.24
CA HIS A 173 1.78 -4.81 -8.48
C HIS A 173 2.05 -3.87 -9.65
N GLN A 174 3.16 -4.09 -10.31
CA GLN A 174 3.69 -3.29 -11.41
C GLN A 174 4.63 -4.14 -12.25
N GLY A 175 4.70 -3.90 -13.54
CA GLY A 175 5.61 -4.61 -14.44
C GLY A 175 5.18 -4.49 -15.89
N GLU A 176 3.88 -4.38 -16.18
CA GLU A 176 3.34 -4.38 -17.52
C GLU A 176 3.95 -3.25 -18.38
N SER A 177 4.06 -2.05 -17.81
CA SER A 177 4.67 -0.90 -18.50
C SER A 177 6.20 -0.93 -18.56
N ASN A 178 6.83 -1.84 -17.80
CA ASN A 178 8.26 -2.13 -17.82
C ASN A 178 8.56 -3.52 -18.41
N THR A 179 7.67 -4.09 -19.23
CA THR A 179 7.86 -5.43 -19.81
C THR A 179 9.22 -5.55 -20.49
N ASN A 180 9.97 -6.60 -20.16
CA ASN A 180 11.32 -6.88 -20.61
C ASN A 180 12.43 -5.92 -20.10
N ASP A 181 12.13 -5.03 -19.16
CA ASP A 181 13.12 -4.17 -18.51
C ASP A 181 13.93 -4.96 -17.47
N LYS A 182 15.12 -5.42 -17.85
CA LYS A 182 16.01 -6.20 -16.98
C LYS A 182 16.53 -5.41 -15.77
N GLU A 183 16.46 -4.08 -15.80
CA GLU A 183 16.86 -3.22 -14.69
C GLU A 183 15.72 -2.99 -13.68
N TRP A 184 14.51 -3.45 -14.00
CA TRP A 184 13.34 -3.26 -13.16
C TRP A 184 13.53 -3.71 -11.70
N PRO A 185 14.17 -4.87 -11.38
CA PRO A 185 14.41 -5.26 -9.98
C PRO A 185 15.26 -4.25 -9.22
N GLY A 186 16.28 -3.68 -9.87
CA GLY A 186 17.12 -2.63 -9.29
C GLY A 186 16.36 -1.32 -9.04
N LYS A 187 15.46 -0.93 -9.95
CA LYS A 187 14.60 0.25 -9.79
C LYS A 187 13.60 0.05 -8.65
N VAL A 188 12.96 -1.13 -8.57
CA VAL A 188 12.09 -1.49 -7.44
C VAL A 188 12.86 -1.44 -6.12
N LYS A 189 14.09 -1.97 -6.10
CA LYS A 189 14.95 -1.89 -4.90
C LYS A 189 15.18 -0.45 -4.48
N GLY A 190 15.49 0.45 -5.41
CA GLY A 190 15.67 1.87 -5.13
C GLY A 190 14.43 2.52 -4.50
N VAL A 191 13.23 2.21 -5.02
CA VAL A 191 11.96 2.69 -4.43
C VAL A 191 11.74 2.10 -3.04
N TYR A 192 11.96 0.80 -2.86
CA TYR A 192 11.78 0.12 -1.58
C TYR A 192 12.76 0.65 -0.52
N ASP A 193 14.05 0.77 -0.83
CA ASP A 193 15.06 1.33 0.09
C ASP A 193 14.71 2.76 0.50
N ASN A 194 14.23 3.58 -0.45
CA ASN A 194 13.75 4.93 -0.16
C ASN A 194 12.55 4.93 0.80
N LEU A 195 11.58 4.04 0.62
CA LEU A 195 10.43 3.90 1.53
C LEU A 195 10.88 3.49 2.93
N LEU A 196 11.78 2.51 3.04
CA LEU A 196 12.33 2.10 4.33
C LEU A 196 13.04 3.26 5.04
N HIS A 197 13.88 3.98 4.30
CA HIS A 197 14.62 5.14 4.84
C HIS A 197 13.67 6.26 5.28
N ASP A 198 12.76 6.69 4.40
CA ASP A 198 11.89 7.86 4.66
C ASP A 198 10.87 7.61 5.78
N LEU A 199 10.53 6.34 6.02
CA LEU A 199 9.57 5.93 7.05
C LEU A 199 10.26 5.35 8.30
N ASN A 200 11.59 5.31 8.33
CA ASN A 200 12.39 4.71 9.39
C ASN A 200 11.97 3.26 9.68
N LEU A 201 11.90 2.45 8.63
CA LEU A 201 11.50 1.04 8.67
C LEU A 201 12.70 0.13 8.45
N LYS A 202 12.60 -1.13 8.87
CA LYS A 202 13.60 -2.17 8.64
C LYS A 202 13.06 -3.22 7.67
N ALA A 203 13.88 -3.64 6.72
CA ALA A 203 13.49 -4.60 5.70
C ALA A 203 12.97 -5.93 6.28
N GLU A 204 13.57 -6.39 7.37
CA GLU A 204 13.19 -7.63 8.06
C GLU A 204 11.82 -7.56 8.73
N GLU A 205 11.35 -6.35 9.05
CA GLU A 205 10.05 -6.09 9.70
C GLU A 205 8.95 -5.73 8.70
N VAL A 206 9.34 -5.30 7.48
CA VAL A 206 8.43 -4.78 6.45
C VAL A 206 8.78 -5.38 5.08
N PRO A 207 8.50 -6.68 4.87
CA PRO A 207 8.78 -7.35 3.61
C PRO A 207 8.03 -6.71 2.44
N LEU A 208 8.64 -6.78 1.24
CA LEU A 208 8.00 -6.44 -0.02
C LEU A 208 7.36 -7.67 -0.63
N ILE A 209 6.09 -7.62 -1.01
CA ILE A 209 5.43 -8.67 -1.78
C ILE A 209 5.05 -8.11 -3.14
N ALA A 210 5.61 -8.67 -4.21
CA ALA A 210 5.30 -8.33 -5.59
C ALA A 210 4.44 -9.42 -6.24
N GLY A 211 3.41 -9.03 -6.99
CA GLY A 211 2.61 -9.97 -7.77
C GLY A 211 3.08 -10.04 -9.22
N GLU A 212 3.04 -11.24 -9.78
CA GLU A 212 3.17 -11.45 -11.22
C GLU A 212 2.08 -10.71 -12.00
N VAL A 213 2.41 -10.17 -13.17
CA VAL A 213 1.42 -9.70 -14.15
C VAL A 213 0.64 -10.89 -14.72
N VAL A 214 -0.42 -10.64 -15.51
CA VAL A 214 -1.21 -11.73 -16.11
C VAL A 214 -0.30 -12.78 -16.73
N ASN A 215 -0.46 -14.02 -16.26
CA ASN A 215 0.45 -15.11 -16.58
C ASN A 215 0.29 -15.62 -18.04
N ALA A 216 1.31 -16.26 -18.54
CA ALA A 216 1.33 -16.84 -19.88
C ALA A 216 0.25 -17.94 -20.07
N ASP A 217 -0.15 -18.66 -19.02
CA ASP A 217 -1.23 -19.64 -19.03
C ASP A 217 -2.60 -18.99 -19.34
N GLN A 218 -2.73 -17.70 -19.09
CA GLN A 218 -3.89 -16.86 -19.44
C GLN A 218 -3.62 -16.00 -20.69
N GLN A 219 -2.60 -16.34 -21.48
CA GLN A 219 -2.16 -15.58 -22.66
C GLN A 219 -1.76 -14.13 -22.33
N GLY A 220 -1.22 -13.88 -21.13
CA GLY A 220 -0.88 -12.56 -20.66
C GLY A 220 0.00 -11.77 -21.62
N ALA A 221 -0.46 -10.59 -22.04
CA ALA A 221 0.23 -9.73 -23.02
C ALA A 221 1.63 -9.31 -22.54
N CYS A 222 1.83 -9.24 -21.24
CA CYS A 222 3.09 -8.92 -20.59
C CYS A 222 3.72 -10.11 -19.85
N GLY A 223 3.25 -11.34 -20.10
CA GLY A 223 3.65 -12.54 -19.34
C GLY A 223 5.15 -12.82 -19.29
N SER A 224 5.94 -12.32 -20.27
CA SER A 224 7.40 -12.41 -20.25
C SER A 224 8.03 -11.64 -19.09
N MET A 225 7.32 -10.67 -18.52
CA MET A 225 7.78 -9.87 -17.37
C MET A 225 7.88 -10.72 -16.08
N ASN A 226 7.07 -11.77 -15.95
CA ASN A 226 7.03 -12.59 -14.74
C ASN A 226 8.39 -13.18 -14.39
N ARG A 227 9.18 -13.59 -15.40
CA ARG A 227 10.56 -14.06 -15.17
C ARG A 227 11.44 -13.00 -14.48
N ILE A 228 11.21 -11.73 -14.80
CA ILE A 228 11.96 -10.61 -14.19
C ILE A 228 11.44 -10.34 -12.78
N ILE A 229 10.11 -10.44 -12.59
CA ILE A 229 9.47 -10.30 -11.28
C ILE A 229 9.93 -11.44 -10.34
N ASP A 230 10.02 -12.68 -10.84
CA ASP A 230 10.45 -13.85 -10.08
C ASP A 230 11.91 -13.75 -9.60
N ASP A 231 12.72 -12.96 -10.30
CA ASP A 231 14.11 -12.68 -9.91
C ASP A 231 14.24 -11.59 -8.82
N LEU A 232 13.12 -10.92 -8.43
CA LEU A 232 13.16 -9.84 -7.45
C LEU A 232 13.79 -10.25 -6.09
N PRO A 233 13.55 -11.46 -5.54
CA PRO A 233 14.19 -11.89 -4.28
C PRO A 233 15.71 -12.01 -4.36
N LYS A 234 16.29 -12.15 -5.56
CA LYS A 234 17.75 -12.11 -5.75
C LYS A 234 18.32 -10.71 -5.55
N THR A 235 17.51 -9.67 -5.77
CA THR A 235 17.89 -8.26 -5.63
C THR A 235 17.48 -7.69 -4.27
N ILE A 236 16.32 -8.13 -3.74
CA ILE A 236 15.78 -7.73 -2.44
C ILE A 236 15.52 -9.02 -1.63
N PRO A 237 16.43 -9.43 -0.74
CA PRO A 237 16.30 -10.72 -0.02
C PRO A 237 15.04 -10.86 0.84
N THR A 238 14.42 -9.74 1.24
CA THR A 238 13.15 -9.70 2.00
C THR A 238 11.92 -9.61 1.10
N ALA A 239 12.10 -9.64 -0.22
CA ALA A 239 10.98 -9.68 -1.15
C ALA A 239 10.44 -11.09 -1.36
N HIS A 240 9.16 -11.17 -1.62
CA HIS A 240 8.45 -12.39 -1.99
C HIS A 240 7.63 -12.14 -3.25
N VAL A 241 7.43 -13.18 -4.07
CA VAL A 241 6.65 -13.09 -5.30
C VAL A 241 5.38 -13.92 -5.15
N VAL A 242 4.28 -13.36 -5.62
CA VAL A 242 2.97 -14.03 -5.68
C VAL A 242 2.67 -14.40 -7.12
N SER A 243 2.53 -15.70 -7.37
CA SER A 243 2.19 -16.18 -8.70
C SER A 243 0.76 -15.81 -9.10
N SER A 244 0.61 -15.38 -10.34
CA SER A 244 -0.69 -15.12 -10.99
C SER A 244 -1.20 -16.30 -11.82
N ALA A 245 -0.50 -17.44 -11.82
CA ALA A 245 -0.91 -18.61 -12.57
C ALA A 245 -2.35 -19.01 -12.25
N GLY A 246 -3.19 -19.22 -13.27
CA GLY A 246 -4.61 -19.53 -13.14
C GLY A 246 -5.51 -18.38 -12.71
N CYS A 247 -4.99 -17.19 -12.42
CA CYS A 247 -5.82 -16.02 -12.14
C CYS A 247 -6.48 -15.52 -13.43
N ALA A 248 -7.81 -15.60 -13.48
CA ALA A 248 -8.56 -15.23 -14.66
C ALA A 248 -8.32 -13.78 -15.09
N CYS A 249 -8.06 -13.58 -16.38
CA CYS A 249 -7.85 -12.25 -16.96
C CYS A 249 -9.05 -11.81 -17.84
N ARG A 250 -9.06 -10.53 -18.16
CA ARG A 250 -9.99 -9.93 -19.11
C ARG A 250 -9.57 -10.24 -20.56
N PRO A 251 -10.47 -10.01 -21.55
CA PRO A 251 -10.15 -10.22 -22.96
C PRO A 251 -8.99 -9.36 -23.51
N ASP A 252 -8.54 -8.35 -22.76
CA ASP A 252 -7.36 -7.56 -23.09
C ASP A 252 -6.05 -8.27 -22.75
N HIS A 253 -6.10 -9.41 -22.06
CA HIS A 253 -4.95 -10.18 -21.59
C HIS A 253 -3.93 -9.39 -20.78
N LEU A 254 -4.34 -8.23 -20.24
CA LEU A 254 -3.51 -7.31 -19.48
C LEU A 254 -4.01 -7.12 -18.05
N HIS A 255 -5.33 -7.08 -17.86
CA HIS A 255 -5.97 -6.89 -16.57
C HIS A 255 -6.68 -8.16 -16.10
N PHE A 256 -6.66 -8.38 -14.78
CA PHE A 256 -7.41 -9.48 -14.19
C PHE A 256 -8.92 -9.17 -14.17
N THR A 257 -9.74 -10.22 -14.16
CA THR A 257 -11.17 -10.12 -13.83
C THR A 257 -11.36 -9.88 -12.33
N ALA A 258 -12.58 -9.60 -11.89
CA ALA A 258 -12.88 -9.52 -10.45
C ALA A 258 -12.50 -10.83 -9.72
N ALA A 259 -12.80 -11.99 -10.33
CA ALA A 259 -12.40 -13.30 -9.79
C ALA A 259 -10.87 -13.44 -9.71
N GLY A 260 -10.14 -12.99 -10.73
CA GLY A 260 -8.67 -12.97 -10.73
C GLY A 260 -8.10 -12.11 -9.62
N TYR A 261 -8.64 -10.91 -9.38
CA TYR A 261 -8.20 -10.05 -8.27
C TYR A 261 -8.51 -10.62 -6.89
N ARG A 262 -9.66 -11.29 -6.73
CA ARG A 262 -9.99 -11.98 -5.46
C ARG A 262 -8.97 -13.05 -5.15
N GLU A 263 -8.65 -13.88 -6.13
CA GLU A 263 -7.68 -14.96 -6.00
C GLU A 263 -6.28 -14.39 -5.75
N LEU A 264 -5.85 -13.40 -6.54
CA LEU A 264 -4.54 -12.78 -6.39
C LEU A 264 -4.39 -12.11 -5.00
N GLY A 265 -5.43 -11.39 -4.54
CA GLY A 265 -5.44 -10.77 -3.21
C GLY A 265 -5.34 -11.80 -2.09
N ARG A 266 -6.03 -12.94 -2.21
CA ARG A 266 -5.92 -14.06 -1.27
C ARG A 266 -4.48 -14.59 -1.22
N ARG A 267 -3.83 -14.80 -2.35
CA ARG A 267 -2.43 -15.27 -2.44
C ARG A 267 -1.43 -14.28 -1.83
N TYR A 268 -1.63 -12.99 -2.04
CA TYR A 268 -0.83 -11.97 -1.34
C TYR A 268 -0.94 -12.12 0.18
N ALA A 269 -2.15 -12.35 0.70
CA ALA A 269 -2.36 -12.54 2.13
C ALA A 269 -1.74 -13.85 2.63
N GLU A 270 -1.88 -14.94 1.91
CA GLU A 270 -1.28 -16.24 2.25
C GLU A 270 0.25 -16.17 2.28
N THR A 271 0.85 -15.36 1.40
CA THR A 271 2.29 -15.08 1.42
C THR A 271 2.67 -14.23 2.64
N MET A 272 1.85 -13.27 3.03
CA MET A 272 2.11 -12.37 4.16
C MET A 272 1.91 -13.03 5.53
N LEU A 273 0.90 -13.87 5.71
CA LEU A 273 0.54 -14.47 7.01
C LEU A 273 1.72 -15.13 7.74
N PRO A 274 2.53 -16.02 7.12
CA PRO A 274 3.68 -16.63 7.81
C PRO A 274 4.77 -15.61 8.15
N LEU A 275 4.86 -14.50 7.43
CA LEU A 275 5.84 -13.44 7.70
C LEU A 275 5.47 -12.62 8.93
N LEU A 276 4.17 -12.41 9.16
CA LEU A 276 3.66 -11.70 10.35
C LEU A 276 3.84 -12.51 11.65
N SER A 277 3.95 -13.82 11.55
CA SER A 277 4.07 -14.73 12.69
C SER A 277 5.51 -15.01 13.12
N ARG A 278 6.51 -14.52 12.35
CA ARG A 278 7.92 -14.73 12.67
C ARG A 278 8.33 -13.90 13.89
N PRO A 279 9.00 -14.49 14.90
CA PRO A 279 9.65 -13.71 15.93
C PRO A 279 10.66 -12.76 15.29
N LEU A 280 10.69 -11.51 15.74
CA LEU A 280 11.72 -10.57 15.29
C LEU A 280 13.11 -11.11 15.64
N PRO A 281 14.12 -10.99 14.74
CA PRO A 281 15.49 -11.34 15.07
C PRO A 281 15.93 -10.57 16.32
N GLY A 282 16.23 -11.30 17.42
CA GLY A 282 16.70 -10.71 18.67
C GLY A 282 15.67 -10.54 19.78
N ALA A 283 14.40 -10.90 19.60
CA ALA A 283 13.44 -11.04 20.70
C ALA A 283 13.71 -12.38 21.44
N LYS A 284 14.50 -12.32 22.51
CA LYS A 284 14.63 -13.37 23.53
C LYS A 284 13.97 -12.90 24.79
#